data_e8a83b3091df1e3eb9f1708797e36bb0
#
_entry.id   e8a83b3091df1e3eb9f1708797e36bb0
#
_cell.length_a   1.000
_cell.length_b   1.000
_cell.length_c   1.000
_cell.angle_alpha   90.00
_cell.angle_beta   90.00
_cell.angle_gamma   90.00
#
_symmetry.space_group_name_H-M   'P 1'
#
loop_
_entity.id
_entity.type
_entity.pdbx_description
1 polymer ?
#
loop_
_entity_poly.entity_id
_entity_poly.type
_entity_poly.pdbx_seq_one_letter_code
_entity_poly.pdbx_strand_id
1 'polypeptide(L)'
;MTFEERIKLPTNMEEWKIRKQYLKSIVRDIFEENKIEYKENVTFNNGLFADFYNEQHCLAVEVCDFASHCSSKKILDFERIGDKQPYTNWQKANELGIRLICAYENEILDQKKYFVFKNMIQYQCGIFHRVFARNTKVEIIPALKMKPFYEANNIQGYRNAKTAFVLKDKKTEEPLMCYTIGAAYFGKGMYDCEIARGACVINYHNTGIGIQVVAGASKLWKHILEYGETHNPDGTPGRINSIVYYTDNRYYDGRSIGHLMDSGFESGKVETLATTPGFMNFWDNIEENPETHRGKLKNREPARHTLITQGYRNGNILCIPNAGTTTHVYIRDGIELRNEKTN
;
A
#
# COMPACT_ATOMS: atom_id res chain seq x y z
N MET A 1 -1.37 -26.67 5.38
CA MET A 1 -1.24 -26.45 3.91
C MET A 1 0.20 -26.09 3.63
N THR A 2 0.89 -26.89 2.80
CA THR A 2 2.28 -26.62 2.39
C THR A 2 2.33 -25.38 1.48
N PHE A 3 3.52 -24.82 1.25
CA PHE A 3 3.67 -23.70 0.29
C PHE A 3 3.18 -24.09 -1.12
N GLU A 4 3.50 -25.32 -1.56
CA GLU A 4 3.09 -25.86 -2.85
C GLU A 4 1.57 -26.02 -2.98
N GLU A 5 0.89 -26.47 -1.92
CA GLU A 5 -0.57 -26.51 -1.85
C GLU A 5 -1.20 -25.12 -1.86
N ARG A 6 -0.51 -24.11 -1.29
CA ARG A 6 -1.00 -22.71 -1.27
C ARG A 6 -0.96 -22.05 -2.64
N ILE A 7 -0.01 -22.42 -3.48
CA ILE A 7 0.14 -21.83 -4.83
C ILE A 7 -0.66 -22.58 -5.91
N LYS A 8 -1.15 -23.78 -5.63
CA LYS A 8 -2.00 -24.52 -6.56
C LYS A 8 -3.39 -23.90 -6.59
N LEU A 9 -3.82 -23.45 -7.76
CA LEU A 9 -5.17 -22.94 -7.91
C LEU A 9 -6.20 -24.06 -7.75
N PRO A 10 -7.27 -23.83 -6.99
CA PRO A 10 -8.39 -24.76 -6.93
C PRO A 10 -9.00 -25.03 -8.31
N THR A 11 -9.43 -26.26 -8.53
CA THR A 11 -9.94 -26.72 -9.82
C THR A 11 -11.47 -26.71 -9.89
N ASN A 12 -12.14 -26.61 -8.75
CA ASN A 12 -13.60 -26.61 -8.66
C ASN A 12 -14.10 -25.69 -7.56
N MET A 13 -15.41 -25.44 -7.55
CA MET A 13 -16.04 -24.50 -6.60
C MET A 13 -15.94 -24.92 -5.13
N GLU A 14 -15.88 -26.22 -4.84
CA GLU A 14 -15.75 -26.70 -3.47
C GLU A 14 -14.36 -26.42 -2.92
N GLU A 15 -13.32 -26.68 -3.70
CA GLU A 15 -11.95 -26.33 -3.35
C GLU A 15 -11.79 -24.81 -3.14
N TRP A 16 -12.46 -23.97 -3.96
CA TRP A 16 -12.46 -22.53 -3.77
C TRP A 16 -13.14 -22.11 -2.48
N LYS A 17 -14.24 -22.74 -2.08
CA LYS A 17 -14.90 -22.47 -0.80
C LYS A 17 -14.01 -22.83 0.37
N ILE A 18 -13.38 -24.01 0.32
CA ILE A 18 -12.43 -24.46 1.35
C ILE A 18 -11.27 -23.45 1.47
N ARG A 19 -10.73 -23.02 0.32
CA ARG A 19 -9.65 -22.04 0.29
C ARG A 19 -10.08 -20.70 0.89
N LYS A 20 -11.26 -20.19 0.55
CA LYS A 20 -11.80 -18.96 1.14
C LYS A 20 -11.95 -19.07 2.65
N GLN A 21 -12.46 -20.18 3.17
CA GLN A 21 -12.57 -20.41 4.61
C GLN A 21 -11.18 -20.45 5.29
N TYR A 22 -10.20 -21.03 4.63
CA TYR A 22 -8.81 -21.00 5.12
C TYR A 22 -8.24 -19.58 5.16
N LEU A 23 -8.45 -18.77 4.11
CA LEU A 23 -8.02 -17.35 4.10
C LEU A 23 -8.72 -16.56 5.21
N LYS A 24 -10.01 -16.81 5.42
CA LYS A 24 -10.76 -16.22 6.55
C LYS A 24 -10.21 -16.65 7.90
N SER A 25 -9.80 -17.91 8.08
CA SER A 25 -9.19 -18.35 9.34
C SER A 25 -7.90 -17.60 9.66
N ILE A 26 -7.04 -17.34 8.65
CA ILE A 26 -5.83 -16.54 8.83
C ILE A 26 -6.14 -15.12 9.35
N VAL A 27 -7.18 -14.50 8.82
CA VAL A 27 -7.61 -13.17 9.28
C VAL A 27 -8.23 -13.25 10.67
N ARG A 28 -9.04 -14.27 10.94
CA ARG A 28 -9.64 -14.53 12.26
C ARG A 28 -8.58 -14.68 13.34
N ASP A 29 -7.54 -15.46 13.07
CA ASP A 29 -6.43 -15.66 14.00
C ASP A 29 -5.78 -14.33 14.40
N ILE A 30 -5.68 -13.36 13.47
CA ILE A 30 -5.16 -12.02 13.81
C ILE A 30 -6.05 -11.31 14.84
N PHE A 31 -7.36 -11.37 14.68
CA PHE A 31 -8.31 -10.76 15.63
C PHE A 31 -8.24 -11.45 17.00
N GLU A 32 -8.23 -12.78 17.01
CA GLU A 32 -8.22 -13.59 18.24
C GLU A 32 -6.90 -13.46 19.01
N GLU A 33 -5.75 -13.56 18.35
CA GLU A 33 -4.43 -13.37 18.96
C GLU A 33 -4.27 -11.99 19.61
N ASN A 34 -4.89 -10.98 19.04
CA ASN A 34 -4.83 -9.59 19.53
C ASN A 34 -6.01 -9.22 20.44
N LYS A 35 -6.92 -10.16 20.72
CA LYS A 35 -8.13 -9.95 21.53
C LYS A 35 -9.00 -8.80 21.02
N ILE A 36 -9.10 -8.69 19.69
CA ILE A 36 -9.94 -7.70 19.02
C ILE A 36 -11.32 -8.32 18.82
N GLU A 37 -12.36 -7.70 19.37
CA GLU A 37 -13.75 -8.13 19.13
C GLU A 37 -14.14 -7.89 17.67
N TYR A 38 -14.92 -8.82 17.10
CA TYR A 38 -15.38 -8.71 15.70
C TYR A 38 -16.72 -9.42 15.48
N LYS A 39 -17.39 -9.00 14.41
CA LYS A 39 -18.56 -9.68 13.83
C LYS A 39 -18.17 -10.21 12.46
N GLU A 40 -18.66 -11.39 12.09
CA GLU A 40 -18.40 -11.96 10.76
C GLU A 40 -19.58 -11.74 9.80
N ASN A 41 -19.28 -11.65 8.50
CA ASN A 41 -20.24 -11.59 7.40
C ASN A 41 -21.27 -10.45 7.57
N VAL A 42 -20.77 -9.25 7.84
CA VAL A 42 -21.61 -8.06 8.07
C VAL A 42 -21.96 -7.40 6.74
N THR A 43 -23.25 -7.17 6.53
CA THR A 43 -23.75 -6.37 5.41
C THR A 43 -24.34 -5.07 5.94
N PHE A 44 -23.88 -3.95 5.40
CA PHE A 44 -24.34 -2.61 5.76
C PHE A 44 -25.49 -2.15 4.86
N ASN A 45 -26.20 -1.12 5.30
CA ASN A 45 -27.40 -0.61 4.62
C ASN A 45 -27.12 -0.04 3.21
N ASN A 46 -25.90 0.42 2.93
CA ASN A 46 -25.46 0.88 1.59
C ASN A 46 -24.93 -0.25 0.70
N GLY A 47 -25.08 -1.52 1.13
CA GLY A 47 -24.64 -2.69 0.40
C GLY A 47 -23.12 -2.94 0.46
N LEU A 48 -22.40 -2.33 1.41
CA LEU A 48 -21.05 -2.76 1.77
C LEU A 48 -21.14 -4.13 2.46
N PHE A 49 -20.29 -5.06 2.06
CA PHE A 49 -20.08 -6.33 2.74
C PHE A 49 -18.68 -6.37 3.36
N ALA A 50 -18.58 -6.94 4.57
CA ALA A 50 -17.31 -7.19 5.23
C ALA A 50 -17.27 -8.62 5.77
N ASP A 51 -16.18 -9.34 5.54
CA ASP A 51 -15.95 -10.66 6.13
C ASP A 51 -15.78 -10.55 7.65
N PHE A 52 -15.12 -9.47 8.12
CA PHE A 52 -14.94 -9.15 9.54
C PHE A 52 -15.19 -7.66 9.77
N TYR A 53 -15.85 -7.34 10.88
CA TYR A 53 -16.09 -5.96 11.28
C TYR A 53 -15.86 -5.78 12.78
N ASN A 54 -14.95 -4.88 13.11
CA ASN A 54 -14.78 -4.38 14.48
C ASN A 54 -15.49 -3.03 14.62
N GLU A 55 -16.52 -3.00 15.47
CA GLU A 55 -17.37 -1.82 15.67
C GLU A 55 -16.64 -0.72 16.45
N GLN A 56 -15.84 -1.10 17.46
CA GLN A 56 -15.12 -0.17 18.31
C GLN A 56 -14.15 0.74 17.54
N HIS A 57 -13.50 0.22 16.50
CA HIS A 57 -12.52 0.95 15.71
C HIS A 57 -13.03 1.30 14.31
N CYS A 58 -14.32 1.05 14.02
CA CYS A 58 -14.91 1.22 12.69
C CYS A 58 -14.03 0.59 11.58
N LEU A 59 -13.55 -0.64 11.84
CA LEU A 59 -12.66 -1.37 10.94
C LEU A 59 -13.42 -2.53 10.28
N ALA A 60 -13.49 -2.52 8.96
CA ALA A 60 -13.94 -3.65 8.15
C ALA A 60 -12.76 -4.32 7.46
N VAL A 61 -12.79 -5.65 7.35
CA VAL A 61 -11.84 -6.43 6.56
C VAL A 61 -12.62 -7.29 5.57
N GLU A 62 -12.25 -7.18 4.29
CA GLU A 62 -12.78 -8.00 3.20
C GLU A 62 -11.68 -8.95 2.72
N VAL A 63 -11.97 -10.25 2.68
CA VAL A 63 -11.03 -11.26 2.17
C VAL A 63 -11.18 -11.37 0.67
N CYS A 64 -10.21 -10.82 -0.05
CA CYS A 64 -10.18 -10.75 -1.49
C CYS A 64 -9.46 -11.97 -2.07
N ASP A 65 -10.20 -13.06 -2.24
CA ASP A 65 -9.72 -14.29 -2.89
C ASP A 65 -9.87 -14.22 -4.41
N PHE A 66 -9.09 -15.05 -5.14
CA PHE A 66 -9.14 -15.08 -6.60
C PHE A 66 -10.47 -15.58 -7.15
N ALA A 67 -11.18 -16.47 -6.45
CA ALA A 67 -12.43 -17.04 -6.95
C ALA A 67 -13.57 -16.02 -7.00
N SER A 68 -13.70 -15.19 -5.96
CA SER A 68 -14.79 -14.22 -5.85
C SER A 68 -14.46 -12.84 -6.41
N HIS A 69 -13.16 -12.50 -6.56
CA HIS A 69 -12.74 -11.17 -6.96
C HIS A 69 -12.00 -11.13 -8.30
N CYS A 70 -11.57 -12.28 -8.84
CA CYS A 70 -10.92 -12.36 -10.13
C CYS A 70 -11.91 -12.62 -11.25
N SER A 71 -11.89 -11.79 -12.26
CA SER A 71 -12.67 -11.98 -13.48
C SER A 71 -11.92 -12.87 -14.48
N SER A 72 -12.10 -14.18 -14.39
CA SER A 72 -11.35 -15.15 -15.21
C SER A 72 -11.72 -15.19 -16.68
N LYS A 73 -12.85 -14.63 -17.10
CA LYS A 73 -13.39 -14.90 -18.44
C LYS A 73 -13.27 -13.77 -19.47
N LYS A 74 -12.83 -12.57 -19.13
CA LYS A 74 -12.76 -11.43 -20.07
C LYS A 74 -11.60 -10.48 -19.80
N ILE A 75 -10.41 -11.03 -19.73
CA ILE A 75 -9.18 -10.28 -19.51
C ILE A 75 -8.81 -9.35 -20.68
N LEU A 76 -9.48 -9.50 -21.82
CA LEU A 76 -9.24 -8.69 -23.02
C LEU A 76 -9.95 -7.33 -23.02
N ASP A 77 -10.93 -7.14 -22.14
CA ASP A 77 -11.70 -5.91 -22.07
C ASP A 77 -11.47 -5.26 -20.69
N PHE A 78 -10.49 -4.39 -20.62
CA PHE A 78 -10.06 -3.74 -19.37
C PHE A 78 -11.15 -2.91 -18.70
N GLU A 79 -12.15 -2.46 -19.45
CA GLU A 79 -13.31 -1.74 -18.91
C GLU A 79 -14.32 -2.69 -18.27
N ARG A 80 -14.27 -3.97 -18.65
CA ARG A 80 -15.12 -5.05 -18.13
C ARG A 80 -14.42 -6.00 -17.18
N ILE A 81 -13.13 -5.82 -16.95
CA ILE A 81 -12.41 -6.63 -15.96
C ILE A 81 -12.96 -6.28 -14.58
N GLY A 82 -13.64 -7.25 -14.07
CA GLY A 82 -14.12 -7.35 -12.73
C GLY A 82 -14.88 -6.13 -12.26
N ASP A 83 -15.95 -6.36 -11.60
CA ASP A 83 -16.52 -5.34 -10.77
C ASP A 83 -15.35 -4.69 -10.03
N LYS A 84 -15.25 -3.38 -10.08
CA LYS A 84 -14.30 -2.59 -9.28
C LYS A 84 -14.61 -2.77 -7.78
N GLN A 85 -14.91 -4.02 -7.39
CA GLN A 85 -15.57 -4.36 -6.13
C GLN A 85 -14.77 -3.86 -4.92
N PRO A 86 -13.46 -4.10 -4.79
CA PRO A 86 -12.70 -3.57 -3.68
C PRO A 86 -12.67 -2.04 -3.67
N TYR A 87 -12.60 -1.40 -4.85
CA TYR A 87 -12.66 0.05 -4.95
C TYR A 87 -14.06 0.59 -4.61
N THR A 88 -15.10 -0.03 -5.14
CA THR A 88 -16.50 0.35 -4.83
C THR A 88 -16.82 0.11 -3.36
N ASN A 89 -16.35 -1.00 -2.78
CA ASN A 89 -16.52 -1.28 -1.36
C ASN A 89 -15.75 -0.29 -0.49
N TRP A 90 -14.55 0.13 -0.90
CA TRP A 90 -13.82 1.19 -0.23
C TRP A 90 -14.58 2.53 -0.26
N GLN A 91 -15.18 2.91 -1.39
CA GLN A 91 -16.02 4.12 -1.48
C GLN A 91 -17.22 4.03 -0.53
N LYS A 92 -17.95 2.90 -0.53
CA LYS A 92 -19.06 2.66 0.38
C LYS A 92 -18.65 2.69 1.86
N ALA A 93 -17.48 2.14 2.19
CA ALA A 93 -16.93 2.19 3.53
C ALA A 93 -16.64 3.63 3.97
N ASN A 94 -16.06 4.45 3.10
CA ASN A 94 -15.79 5.86 3.38
C ASN A 94 -17.08 6.66 3.61
N GLU A 95 -18.17 6.39 2.88
CA GLU A 95 -19.48 7.00 3.09
C GLU A 95 -20.01 6.75 4.50
N LEU A 96 -19.67 5.60 5.08
CA LEU A 96 -20.07 5.21 6.43
C LEU A 96 -19.03 5.60 7.51
N GLY A 97 -17.93 6.22 7.13
CA GLY A 97 -16.82 6.50 8.05
C GLY A 97 -16.08 5.25 8.52
N ILE A 98 -16.19 4.15 7.78
CA ILE A 98 -15.56 2.86 8.08
C ILE A 98 -14.24 2.76 7.32
N ARG A 99 -13.19 2.28 7.99
CA ARG A 99 -11.95 1.90 7.36
C ARG A 99 -12.09 0.49 6.76
N LEU A 100 -11.89 0.35 5.44
CA LEU A 100 -11.86 -0.95 4.79
C LEU A 100 -10.43 -1.39 4.49
N ILE A 101 -10.04 -2.55 5.00
CA ILE A 101 -8.80 -3.24 4.65
C ILE A 101 -9.13 -4.45 3.76
N CYS A 102 -8.66 -4.44 2.53
CA CYS A 102 -8.73 -5.60 1.64
C CYS A 102 -7.58 -6.55 1.94
N ALA A 103 -7.91 -7.76 2.39
CA ALA A 103 -6.99 -8.85 2.66
C ALA A 103 -6.78 -9.67 1.38
N TYR A 104 -5.82 -9.27 0.55
CA TYR A 104 -5.55 -9.98 -0.70
C TYR A 104 -4.88 -11.32 -0.46
N GLU A 105 -5.40 -12.34 -1.11
CA GLU A 105 -4.95 -13.73 -0.97
C GLU A 105 -3.43 -13.89 -1.08
N ASN A 106 -2.80 -13.28 -2.08
CA ASN A 106 -1.36 -13.34 -2.28
C ASN A 106 -0.53 -12.59 -1.22
N GLU A 107 -1.14 -11.65 -0.50
CA GLU A 107 -0.46 -10.93 0.58
C GLU A 107 -0.54 -11.71 1.90
N ILE A 108 -1.71 -12.26 2.21
CA ILE A 108 -1.89 -13.01 3.46
C ILE A 108 -1.27 -14.40 3.42
N LEU A 109 -1.04 -14.97 2.23
CA LEU A 109 -0.32 -16.24 2.05
C LEU A 109 1.21 -16.08 1.97
N ASP A 110 1.71 -14.89 1.68
CA ASP A 110 3.15 -14.58 1.70
C ASP A 110 3.60 -14.31 3.13
N GLN A 111 4.57 -15.07 3.63
CA GLN A 111 5.01 -14.98 5.01
C GLN A 111 5.46 -13.57 5.43
N LYS A 112 6.15 -12.85 4.56
CA LYS A 112 6.65 -11.49 4.89
C LYS A 112 5.52 -10.47 4.88
N LYS A 113 4.65 -10.52 3.87
CA LYS A 113 3.54 -9.60 3.74
C LYS A 113 2.46 -9.82 4.77
N TYR A 114 2.26 -11.06 5.19
CA TYR A 114 1.36 -11.39 6.28
C TYR A 114 1.66 -10.56 7.53
N PHE A 115 2.95 -10.42 7.92
CA PHE A 115 3.29 -9.59 9.08
C PHE A 115 2.99 -8.11 8.88
N VAL A 116 3.19 -7.58 7.66
CA VAL A 116 2.80 -6.20 7.35
C VAL A 116 1.28 -6.06 7.40
N PHE A 117 0.55 -6.99 6.81
CA PHE A 117 -0.91 -7.00 6.83
C PHE A 117 -1.45 -7.12 8.27
N LYS A 118 -0.92 -8.05 9.08
CA LYS A 118 -1.26 -8.16 10.50
C LYS A 118 -1.07 -6.83 11.23
N ASN A 119 0.06 -6.18 11.01
CA ASN A 119 0.35 -4.89 11.62
C ASN A 119 -0.63 -3.78 11.16
N MET A 120 -1.15 -3.82 9.92
CA MET A 120 -2.19 -2.89 9.49
C MET A 120 -3.45 -2.99 10.36
N ILE A 121 -3.92 -4.23 10.62
CA ILE A 121 -5.07 -4.47 11.49
C ILE A 121 -4.78 -4.01 12.92
N GLN A 122 -3.63 -4.41 13.48
CA GLN A 122 -3.20 -4.00 14.81
C GLN A 122 -3.18 -2.48 14.95
N TYR A 123 -2.59 -1.78 13.97
CA TYR A 123 -2.50 -0.33 13.99
C TYR A 123 -3.86 0.35 13.99
N GLN A 124 -4.80 -0.12 13.17
CA GLN A 124 -6.17 0.42 13.14
C GLN A 124 -6.93 0.18 14.44
N CYS A 125 -6.60 -0.89 15.15
CA CYS A 125 -7.18 -1.21 16.47
C CYS A 125 -6.40 -0.59 17.64
N GLY A 126 -5.48 0.33 17.37
CA GLY A 126 -4.73 1.03 18.41
C GLY A 126 -3.61 0.22 19.07
N ILE A 127 -3.26 -0.93 18.49
CA ILE A 127 -2.22 -1.85 19.00
C ILE A 127 -0.89 -1.48 18.35
N PHE A 128 -0.13 -0.63 19.01
CA PHE A 128 1.20 -0.18 18.58
C PHE A 128 2.00 0.42 19.75
N HIS A 129 3.33 0.38 19.63
CA HIS A 129 4.21 1.12 20.52
C HIS A 129 4.30 2.59 20.07
N ARG A 130 4.23 3.54 20.99
CA ARG A 130 4.38 4.98 20.69
C ARG A 130 5.81 5.43 20.86
N VAL A 131 6.37 5.99 19.81
CA VAL A 131 7.65 6.68 19.82
C VAL A 131 7.42 8.13 19.40
N PHE A 132 7.97 9.10 20.13
CA PHE A 132 7.80 10.50 19.78
C PHE A 132 8.94 11.00 18.89
N ALA A 133 8.62 11.75 17.84
CA ALA A 133 9.60 12.31 16.91
C ALA A 133 10.70 13.15 17.56
N ARG A 134 10.45 13.75 18.74
CA ARG A 134 11.46 14.46 19.53
C ARG A 134 12.59 13.55 20.02
N ASN A 135 12.33 12.26 20.17
CA ASN A 135 13.31 11.25 20.58
C ASN A 135 14.09 10.68 19.40
N THR A 136 13.82 11.15 18.18
CA THR A 136 14.47 10.70 16.96
C THR A 136 15.35 11.79 16.37
N LYS A 137 16.32 11.38 15.57
CA LYS A 137 17.08 12.23 14.65
C LYS A 137 16.79 11.85 13.20
N VAL A 138 16.94 12.80 12.29
CA VAL A 138 16.84 12.54 10.85
C VAL A 138 18.25 12.30 10.31
N GLU A 139 18.39 11.25 9.52
CA GLU A 139 19.58 10.97 8.72
C GLU A 139 19.18 10.92 7.24
N ILE A 140 19.98 11.58 6.39
CA ILE A 140 19.78 11.58 4.94
C ILE A 140 20.86 10.69 4.34
N ILE A 141 20.44 9.63 3.66
CA ILE A 141 21.35 8.61 3.10
C ILE A 141 20.89 8.15 1.71
N PRO A 142 21.75 7.46 0.95
CA PRO A 142 21.31 6.81 -0.29
C PRO A 142 20.18 5.81 -0.04
N ALA A 143 19.12 5.90 -0.81
CA ALA A 143 17.90 5.09 -0.63
C ALA A 143 18.16 3.58 -0.67
N LEU A 144 19.16 3.14 -1.44
CA LEU A 144 19.52 1.72 -1.53
C LEU A 144 19.91 1.11 -0.18
N LYS A 145 20.50 1.89 0.73
CA LYS A 145 20.83 1.42 2.10
C LYS A 145 19.59 1.01 2.90
N MET A 146 18.42 1.54 2.54
CA MET A 146 17.14 1.23 3.21
C MET A 146 16.39 0.05 2.56
N LYS A 147 16.97 -0.63 1.57
CA LYS A 147 16.33 -1.80 0.95
C LYS A 147 15.93 -2.87 1.96
N PRO A 148 16.80 -3.33 2.89
CA PRO A 148 16.43 -4.31 3.90
C PRO A 148 15.28 -3.83 4.81
N PHE A 149 15.27 -2.55 5.17
CA PHE A 149 14.20 -1.95 5.97
C PHE A 149 12.85 -2.04 5.28
N TYR A 150 12.77 -1.70 3.98
CA TYR A 150 11.52 -1.77 3.23
C TYR A 150 11.07 -3.20 2.95
N GLU A 151 11.99 -4.12 2.68
CA GLU A 151 11.67 -5.55 2.50
C GLU A 151 11.05 -6.17 3.76
N ALA A 152 11.40 -5.65 4.94
CA ALA A 152 10.85 -6.10 6.21
C ALA A 152 9.55 -5.37 6.62
N ASN A 153 9.38 -4.09 6.23
CA ASN A 153 8.38 -3.21 6.84
C ASN A 153 7.36 -2.62 5.85
N ASN A 154 7.45 -2.95 4.56
CA ASN A 154 6.50 -2.45 3.56
C ASN A 154 5.95 -3.61 2.73
N ILE A 155 4.63 -3.66 2.55
CA ILE A 155 3.95 -4.75 1.85
C ILE A 155 4.37 -4.88 0.38
N GLN A 156 4.78 -3.78 -0.25
CA GLN A 156 5.28 -3.76 -1.61
C GLN A 156 6.83 -3.84 -1.68
N GLY A 157 7.50 -3.92 -0.53
CA GLY A 157 8.95 -3.96 -0.44
C GLY A 157 9.64 -2.67 -0.92
N TYR A 158 10.92 -2.80 -1.23
CA TYR A 158 11.74 -1.69 -1.73
C TYR A 158 11.37 -1.30 -3.17
N ARG A 159 11.36 0.00 -3.42
CA ARG A 159 11.30 0.57 -4.76
C ARG A 159 12.56 1.40 -5.00
N ASN A 160 13.11 1.32 -6.20
CA ASN A 160 14.28 2.11 -6.56
C ASN A 160 14.00 3.62 -6.42
N ALA A 161 14.81 4.26 -5.60
CA ALA A 161 14.76 5.68 -5.29
C ALA A 161 16.18 6.19 -5.10
N LYS A 162 16.37 7.49 -4.92
CA LYS A 162 17.70 8.09 -4.83
C LYS A 162 18.10 8.40 -3.39
N THR A 163 17.26 9.13 -2.68
CA THR A 163 17.55 9.63 -1.34
C THR A 163 16.54 9.09 -0.33
N ALA A 164 17.02 8.69 0.82
CA ALA A 164 16.22 8.28 1.98
C ALA A 164 16.36 9.27 3.13
N PHE A 165 15.22 9.60 3.71
CA PHE A 165 15.09 10.36 4.95
C PHE A 165 14.67 9.39 6.04
N VAL A 166 15.55 9.15 7.00
CA VAL A 166 15.38 8.10 8.01
C VAL A 166 15.25 8.74 9.39
N LEU A 167 14.16 8.45 10.08
CA LEU A 167 14.07 8.71 11.51
C LEU A 167 14.76 7.57 12.26
N LYS A 168 15.82 7.89 12.97
CA LYS A 168 16.52 6.96 13.85
C LYS A 168 16.24 7.29 15.31
N ASP A 169 16.13 6.30 16.14
CA ASP A 169 16.14 6.49 17.59
C ASP A 169 17.45 7.14 18.02
N LYS A 170 17.38 8.16 18.92
CA LYS A 170 18.58 8.88 19.36
C LYS A 170 19.51 8.05 20.25
N LYS A 171 18.99 6.99 20.88
CA LYS A 171 19.74 6.14 21.82
C LYS A 171 20.30 4.90 21.14
N THR A 172 19.46 4.21 20.38
CA THR A 172 19.83 2.91 19.77
C THR A 172 20.38 3.05 18.36
N GLU A 173 20.21 4.21 17.70
CA GLU A 173 20.56 4.47 16.30
C GLU A 173 19.76 3.61 15.30
N GLU A 174 18.76 2.85 15.75
CA GLU A 174 17.94 2.01 14.91
C GLU A 174 16.97 2.83 14.05
N PRO A 175 16.76 2.46 12.78
CA PRO A 175 15.79 3.09 11.91
C PRO A 175 14.36 2.75 12.38
N LEU A 176 13.55 3.78 12.61
CA LEU A 176 12.17 3.65 13.06
C LEU A 176 11.15 3.92 11.96
N MET A 177 11.42 4.91 11.12
CA MET A 177 10.57 5.34 10.01
C MET A 177 11.41 5.86 8.88
N CYS A 178 11.00 5.63 7.65
CA CYS A 178 11.74 6.08 6.48
C CYS A 178 10.79 6.53 5.37
N TYR A 179 11.15 7.66 4.72
CA TYR A 179 10.64 8.05 3.42
C TYR A 179 11.79 8.06 2.41
N THR A 180 11.51 7.56 1.20
CA THR A 180 12.45 7.65 0.08
C THR A 180 11.89 8.53 -1.02
N ILE A 181 12.77 9.36 -1.61
CA ILE A 181 12.43 10.22 -2.73
C ILE A 181 13.24 9.85 -3.97
N GLY A 182 12.65 10.12 -5.13
CA GLY A 182 13.27 9.92 -6.44
C GLY A 182 12.58 10.71 -7.52
N ALA A 183 13.01 10.54 -8.77
CA ALA A 183 12.30 11.11 -9.91
C ALA A 183 10.89 10.52 -10.01
N ALA A 184 9.91 11.33 -10.36
CA ALA A 184 8.53 10.89 -10.54
C ALA A 184 8.45 9.81 -11.63
N TYR A 185 7.84 8.68 -11.30
CA TYR A 185 7.67 7.56 -12.23
C TYR A 185 6.42 7.74 -13.09
N PHE A 186 5.28 8.03 -12.43
CA PHE A 186 4.06 8.44 -13.10
C PHE A 186 4.03 9.96 -13.20
N GLY A 187 3.60 10.50 -14.33
CA GLY A 187 3.69 11.95 -14.60
C GLY A 187 5.14 12.41 -14.79
N LYS A 188 5.97 11.59 -15.44
CA LYS A 188 7.35 11.93 -15.74
C LYS A 188 7.42 13.27 -16.51
N GLY A 189 8.15 14.23 -15.93
CA GLY A 189 8.25 15.59 -16.46
C GLY A 189 7.15 16.55 -15.99
N MET A 190 6.09 16.06 -15.33
CA MET A 190 5.06 16.88 -14.68
C MET A 190 5.49 17.26 -13.25
N TYR A 191 6.06 16.31 -12.51
CA TYR A 191 6.51 16.50 -11.13
C TYR A 191 8.04 16.36 -11.04
N ASP A 192 8.66 17.18 -10.20
CA ASP A 192 10.12 17.12 -10.00
C ASP A 192 10.53 15.90 -9.17
N CYS A 193 9.68 15.51 -8.22
CA CYS A 193 9.99 14.50 -7.24
C CYS A 193 8.78 13.61 -6.93
N GLU A 194 9.05 12.36 -6.54
CA GLU A 194 8.07 11.42 -6.01
C GLU A 194 8.54 10.89 -4.65
N ILE A 195 7.63 10.84 -3.67
CA ILE A 195 7.85 9.98 -2.50
C ILE A 195 7.61 8.53 -2.93
N ALA A 196 8.70 7.82 -3.16
CA ALA A 196 8.65 6.48 -3.74
C ALA A 196 8.14 5.42 -2.76
N ARG A 197 8.45 5.55 -1.47
CA ARG A 197 8.01 4.68 -0.37
C ARG A 197 8.02 5.40 0.97
N GLY A 198 7.07 4.99 1.83
CA GLY A 198 7.05 5.28 3.25
C GLY A 198 6.83 4.01 4.06
N ALA A 199 7.51 3.86 5.18
CA ALA A 199 7.30 2.75 6.11
C ALA A 199 7.74 3.09 7.53
N CYS A 200 7.08 2.45 8.51
CA CYS A 200 7.49 2.37 9.91
C CYS A 200 7.86 0.92 10.26
N VAL A 201 8.61 0.73 11.32
CA VAL A 201 8.90 -0.60 11.87
C VAL A 201 7.59 -1.29 12.27
N ILE A 202 7.38 -2.52 11.79
CA ILE A 202 6.19 -3.33 12.07
C ILE A 202 6.41 -4.38 13.17
N ASN A 203 7.64 -4.59 13.58
CA ASN A 203 8.00 -5.54 14.64
C ASN A 203 9.05 -4.90 15.56
N TYR A 204 8.57 -4.06 16.48
CA TYR A 204 9.45 -3.29 17.37
C TYR A 204 9.95 -4.18 18.50
N HIS A 205 11.27 -4.24 18.65
CA HIS A 205 11.94 -5.10 19.64
C HIS A 205 11.45 -6.55 19.63
N ASN A 206 11.12 -7.10 18.47
CA ASN A 206 10.63 -8.47 18.29
C ASN A 206 9.35 -8.82 19.07
N THR A 207 8.51 -7.81 19.34
CA THR A 207 7.24 -8.01 20.06
C THR A 207 6.09 -8.49 19.17
N GLY A 208 6.29 -8.53 17.84
CA GLY A 208 5.20 -8.75 16.87
C GLY A 208 4.26 -7.56 16.70
N ILE A 209 4.59 -6.41 17.33
CA ILE A 209 3.80 -5.17 17.32
C ILE A 209 4.66 -4.05 16.72
N GLY A 210 4.07 -3.28 15.81
CA GLY A 210 4.74 -2.15 15.18
C GLY A 210 4.75 -0.88 16.02
N ILE A 211 5.26 0.19 15.43
CA ILE A 211 5.33 1.50 16.09
C ILE A 211 4.44 2.53 15.40
N GLN A 212 3.97 3.48 16.20
CA GLN A 212 3.54 4.80 15.74
C GLN A 212 4.59 5.83 16.12
N VAL A 213 5.23 6.47 15.13
CA VAL A 213 6.11 7.61 15.41
C VAL A 213 5.27 8.89 15.40
N VAL A 214 4.87 9.33 16.58
CA VAL A 214 4.05 10.54 16.75
C VAL A 214 4.80 11.76 16.22
N ALA A 215 4.17 12.50 15.29
CA ALA A 215 4.76 13.59 14.50
C ALA A 215 5.98 13.17 13.64
N GLY A 216 6.19 11.87 13.41
CA GLY A 216 7.32 11.37 12.61
C GLY A 216 7.22 11.77 11.16
N ALA A 217 6.04 11.58 10.56
CA ALA A 217 5.80 11.93 9.15
C ALA A 217 5.98 13.43 8.90
N SER A 218 5.45 14.29 9.78
CA SER A 218 5.63 15.76 9.68
C SER A 218 7.10 16.17 9.81
N LYS A 219 7.85 15.51 10.69
CA LYS A 219 9.29 15.76 10.83
C LYS A 219 10.05 15.36 9.57
N LEU A 220 9.79 14.19 9.00
CA LEU A 220 10.40 13.76 7.74
C LEU A 220 10.03 14.69 6.60
N TRP A 221 8.74 15.06 6.50
CA TRP A 221 8.26 15.94 5.45
C TRP A 221 8.96 17.30 5.50
N LYS A 222 9.08 17.91 6.68
CA LYS A 222 9.84 19.15 6.86
C LYS A 222 11.26 19.04 6.31
N HIS A 223 11.98 17.98 6.65
CA HIS A 223 13.35 17.77 6.17
C HIS A 223 13.43 17.52 4.67
N ILE A 224 12.41 16.86 4.06
CA ILE A 224 12.32 16.70 2.61
C ILE A 224 12.16 18.05 1.93
N LEU A 225 11.32 18.94 2.46
CA LEU A 225 11.11 20.27 1.92
C LEU A 225 12.34 21.16 2.07
N GLU A 226 13.00 21.15 3.24
CA GLU A 226 14.25 21.86 3.48
C GLU A 226 15.37 21.39 2.54
N TYR A 227 15.52 20.06 2.39
CA TYR A 227 16.47 19.47 1.44
C TYR A 227 16.18 19.90 0.00
N GLY A 228 14.92 19.89 -0.40
CA GLY A 228 14.46 20.28 -1.71
C GLY A 228 14.63 21.77 -2.07
N GLU A 229 15.03 22.63 -1.12
CA GLU A 229 15.40 24.03 -1.43
C GLU A 229 16.73 24.12 -2.20
N THR A 230 17.62 23.16 -2.00
CA THR A 230 19.00 23.23 -2.52
C THR A 230 19.43 22.01 -3.29
N HIS A 231 18.64 20.93 -3.30
CA HIS A 231 18.98 19.67 -3.92
C HIS A 231 17.84 19.08 -4.76
N ASN A 232 18.21 18.44 -5.85
CA ASN A 232 17.37 17.51 -6.59
C ASN A 232 17.21 16.18 -5.81
N PRO A 233 16.25 15.30 -6.21
CA PRO A 233 16.05 14.02 -5.53
C PRO A 233 17.29 13.10 -5.52
N ASP A 234 18.22 13.27 -6.45
CA ASP A 234 19.46 12.48 -6.58
C ASP A 234 20.66 13.06 -5.81
N GLY A 235 20.47 14.19 -5.11
CA GLY A 235 21.50 14.87 -4.34
C GLY A 235 22.34 15.88 -5.14
N THR A 236 22.08 16.06 -6.42
CA THR A 236 22.71 17.14 -7.19
C THR A 236 22.13 18.51 -6.79
N PRO A 237 22.91 19.60 -6.93
CA PRO A 237 22.39 20.95 -6.70
C PRO A 237 21.16 21.23 -7.56
N GLY A 238 20.12 21.78 -6.96
CA GLY A 238 18.85 22.09 -7.64
C GLY A 238 17.76 22.48 -6.66
N ARG A 239 16.52 22.49 -7.14
CA ARG A 239 15.35 22.81 -6.34
C ARG A 239 14.18 21.91 -6.70
N ILE A 240 13.51 21.35 -5.70
CA ILE A 240 12.28 20.58 -5.86
C ILE A 240 11.09 21.52 -5.67
N ASN A 241 10.32 21.75 -6.72
CA ASN A 241 9.15 22.63 -6.70
C ASN A 241 7.83 21.87 -6.58
N SER A 242 7.83 20.58 -6.98
CA SER A 242 6.66 19.74 -6.90
C SER A 242 7.01 18.32 -6.43
N ILE A 243 6.18 17.78 -5.54
CA ILE A 243 6.35 16.43 -4.99
C ILE A 243 5.03 15.68 -5.13
N VAL A 244 5.05 14.54 -5.81
CA VAL A 244 3.88 13.65 -5.89
C VAL A 244 4.03 12.50 -4.91
N TYR A 245 2.91 12.09 -4.32
CA TYR A 245 2.83 10.97 -3.41
C TYR A 245 1.58 10.14 -3.68
N TYR A 246 1.76 8.84 -3.82
CA TYR A 246 0.68 7.88 -4.08
C TYR A 246 0.42 7.06 -2.82
N THR A 247 -0.82 7.12 -2.31
CA THR A 247 -1.26 6.32 -1.16
C THR A 247 -2.18 5.21 -1.60
N ASP A 248 -1.90 4.00 -1.18
CA ASP A 248 -2.84 2.88 -1.27
C ASP A 248 -4.04 3.20 -0.35
N ASN A 249 -5.25 3.12 -0.88
CA ASN A 249 -6.47 3.49 -0.17
C ASN A 249 -6.74 2.65 1.09
N ARG A 250 -6.13 1.48 1.21
CA ARG A 250 -6.16 0.67 2.44
C ARG A 250 -5.50 1.38 3.63
N TYR A 251 -4.53 2.26 3.36
CA TYR A 251 -3.81 3.02 4.40
C TYR A 251 -4.39 4.42 4.61
N TYR A 252 -5.21 4.90 3.69
CA TYR A 252 -5.66 6.28 3.65
C TYR A 252 -7.15 6.41 3.96
N ASP A 253 -7.47 7.17 5.00
CA ASP A 253 -8.84 7.48 5.40
C ASP A 253 -9.34 8.86 4.94
N GLY A 254 -8.63 9.49 4.03
CA GLY A 254 -8.92 10.87 3.58
C GLY A 254 -8.49 11.96 4.57
N ARG A 255 -8.12 11.61 5.80
CA ARG A 255 -7.86 12.59 6.88
C ARG A 255 -6.37 12.74 7.20
N SER A 256 -5.60 11.66 7.14
CA SER A 256 -4.27 11.64 7.73
C SER A 256 -3.18 12.36 6.92
N ILE A 257 -3.30 12.41 5.58
CA ILE A 257 -2.29 13.07 4.75
C ILE A 257 -2.63 14.55 4.57
N GLY A 258 -3.90 14.93 4.46
CA GLY A 258 -4.33 16.33 4.46
C GLY A 258 -3.78 17.05 5.69
N HIS A 259 -3.91 16.47 6.88
CA HIS A 259 -3.35 17.08 8.10
C HIS A 259 -1.83 17.14 8.12
N LEU A 260 -1.12 16.21 7.49
CA LEU A 260 0.34 16.28 7.37
C LEU A 260 0.78 17.44 6.50
N MET A 261 -0.04 17.75 5.52
CA MET A 261 0.24 18.74 4.49
C MET A 261 -0.32 20.11 4.86
N ASP A 262 -1.46 20.16 5.59
CA ASP A 262 -2.06 21.40 6.10
C ASP A 262 -1.36 21.95 7.36
N SER A 263 -0.56 21.14 8.04
CA SER A 263 0.09 21.54 9.29
C SER A 263 1.35 22.40 9.09
N GLY A 264 1.18 23.59 8.48
CA GLY A 264 2.15 24.67 8.64
C GLY A 264 3.30 24.71 7.65
N PHE A 265 3.07 24.28 6.40
CA PHE A 265 4.04 24.55 5.34
C PHE A 265 3.69 25.89 4.68
N GLU A 266 4.24 26.96 5.20
CA GLU A 266 4.07 28.35 4.67
C GLU A 266 4.60 28.52 3.24
N SER A 267 5.18 27.48 2.62
CA SER A 267 5.89 27.56 1.34
C SER A 267 5.21 26.84 0.17
N GLY A 268 3.96 26.40 0.32
CA GLY A 268 3.27 25.70 -0.77
C GLY A 268 1.88 25.17 -0.40
N LYS A 269 1.19 24.63 -1.38
CA LYS A 269 -0.13 24.01 -1.24
C LYS A 269 -0.08 22.53 -1.55
N VAL A 270 -1.04 21.79 -1.01
CA VAL A 270 -1.27 20.40 -1.36
C VAL A 270 -2.61 20.24 -2.03
N GLU A 271 -2.60 19.52 -3.12
CA GLU A 271 -3.79 19.12 -3.84
C GLU A 271 -3.96 17.61 -3.75
N THR A 272 -5.15 17.15 -3.41
CA THR A 272 -5.53 15.75 -3.51
C THR A 272 -6.25 15.54 -4.82
N LEU A 273 -5.65 14.78 -5.70
CA LEU A 273 -6.24 14.44 -7.00
C LEU A 273 -7.19 13.26 -6.84
N ALA A 274 -7.99 13.04 -7.89
CA ALA A 274 -8.96 11.95 -7.90
C ALA A 274 -8.30 10.59 -7.65
N THR A 275 -8.99 9.76 -6.89
CA THR A 275 -8.61 8.39 -6.65
C THR A 275 -8.78 7.56 -7.91
N THR A 276 -7.78 6.77 -8.25
CA THR A 276 -7.79 5.91 -9.41
C THR A 276 -7.88 4.45 -8.98
N PRO A 277 -8.88 3.67 -9.44
CA PRO A 277 -8.87 2.24 -9.26
C PRO A 277 -7.72 1.63 -10.05
N GLY A 278 -7.10 0.59 -9.50
CA GLY A 278 -6.03 -0.13 -10.16
C GLY A 278 -6.21 -1.63 -10.01
N PHE A 279 -5.18 -2.38 -10.39
CA PHE A 279 -5.15 -3.83 -10.24
C PHE A 279 -3.95 -4.21 -9.38
N MET A 280 -4.16 -5.05 -8.41
CA MET A 280 -3.08 -5.67 -7.64
C MET A 280 -3.24 -7.17 -7.76
N ASN A 281 -2.10 -7.82 -7.70
CA ASN A 281 -2.08 -9.23 -7.42
C ASN A 281 -2.40 -10.10 -8.62
N PHE A 282 -1.37 -10.65 -9.19
CA PHE A 282 -1.52 -11.68 -10.20
C PHE A 282 -1.07 -12.99 -9.68
N TRP A 283 -1.71 -13.96 -10.28
CA TRP A 283 -1.28 -15.33 -10.25
C TRP A 283 -0.91 -15.72 -11.67
N ASP A 284 0.36 -16.01 -11.90
CA ASP A 284 0.78 -16.60 -13.18
C ASP A 284 0.32 -18.05 -13.25
N ASN A 285 -0.28 -18.45 -14.36
CA ASN A 285 -0.59 -19.84 -14.61
C ASN A 285 0.73 -20.61 -14.80
N ILE A 286 1.05 -21.47 -13.83
CA ILE A 286 2.31 -22.21 -13.71
C ILE A 286 2.49 -23.18 -14.88
N GLU A 287 1.40 -23.69 -15.45
CA GLU A 287 1.44 -24.76 -16.46
C GLU A 287 1.92 -24.28 -17.83
N GLU A 288 1.73 -22.99 -18.14
CA GLU A 288 2.03 -22.47 -19.48
C GLU A 288 3.36 -21.69 -19.58
N ASN A 289 4.00 -21.35 -18.46
CA ASN A 289 5.27 -20.62 -18.49
C ASN A 289 6.24 -21.09 -17.37
N PRO A 290 6.73 -22.33 -17.45
CA PRO A 290 7.49 -22.95 -16.38
C PRO A 290 8.86 -22.31 -16.13
N GLU A 291 9.41 -21.57 -17.09
CA GLU A 291 10.75 -21.01 -16.98
C GLU A 291 10.81 -19.62 -16.33
N THR A 292 9.78 -18.82 -16.53
CA THR A 292 9.82 -17.40 -16.11
C THR A 292 9.09 -17.10 -14.81
N HIS A 293 8.08 -17.90 -14.43
CA HIS A 293 7.14 -17.50 -13.39
C HIS A 293 6.68 -18.59 -12.43
N ARG A 294 7.42 -19.66 -12.28
CA ARG A 294 7.09 -20.78 -11.39
C ARG A 294 6.67 -20.29 -10.00
N GLY A 295 5.38 -20.34 -9.73
CA GLY A 295 4.81 -20.11 -8.40
C GLY A 295 5.07 -18.76 -7.77
N LYS A 296 5.47 -17.75 -8.54
CA LYS A 296 5.69 -16.40 -7.99
C LYS A 296 4.40 -15.61 -8.05
N LEU A 297 3.83 -15.43 -6.90
CA LEU A 297 2.85 -14.36 -6.69
C LEU A 297 3.52 -13.02 -6.99
N LYS A 298 3.09 -12.35 -8.03
CA LYS A 298 3.56 -11.00 -8.35
C LYS A 298 2.72 -9.98 -7.60
N ASN A 299 3.39 -9.03 -6.99
CA ASN A 299 2.79 -8.08 -6.08
C ASN A 299 2.58 -6.71 -6.62
N ARG A 300 2.75 -6.52 -7.89
CA ARG A 300 2.75 -5.18 -8.43
C ARG A 300 1.83 -5.12 -9.61
N GLU A 301 1.01 -4.09 -9.61
CA GLU A 301 0.31 -3.63 -10.77
C GLU A 301 1.33 -3.40 -11.90
N PRO A 302 1.36 -4.25 -12.94
CA PRO A 302 2.05 -3.88 -14.15
C PRO A 302 1.25 -2.75 -14.78
N ALA A 303 1.93 -1.85 -15.45
CA ALA A 303 1.26 -0.91 -16.31
C ALA A 303 0.31 -1.66 -17.26
N ARG A 304 -0.86 -1.10 -17.57
CA ARG A 304 -1.85 -1.68 -18.48
C ARG A 304 -1.22 -2.30 -19.74
N HIS A 305 -0.21 -1.62 -20.29
CA HIS A 305 0.57 -2.08 -21.43
C HIS A 305 1.31 -3.41 -21.16
N THR A 306 1.92 -3.56 -19.99
CA THR A 306 2.64 -4.78 -19.62
C THR A 306 1.69 -5.95 -19.40
N LEU A 307 0.52 -5.71 -18.84
CA LEU A 307 -0.54 -6.71 -18.71
C LEU A 307 -1.00 -7.22 -20.08
N ILE A 308 -1.24 -6.30 -21.00
CA ILE A 308 -1.68 -6.64 -22.37
C ILE A 308 -0.60 -7.39 -23.14
N THR A 309 0.68 -7.04 -22.98
CA THR A 309 1.78 -7.62 -23.74
C THR A 309 2.33 -8.92 -23.15
N GLN A 310 2.24 -9.13 -21.85
CA GLN A 310 2.87 -10.24 -21.14
C GLN A 310 1.97 -11.46 -20.86
N GLY A 311 0.83 -11.59 -21.49
CA GLY A 311 0.10 -12.83 -21.38
C GLY A 311 -1.36 -12.74 -20.93
N TYR A 312 -1.89 -11.54 -20.63
CA TYR A 312 -3.34 -11.41 -20.42
C TYR A 312 -4.13 -11.84 -21.64
N ARG A 313 -3.56 -11.68 -22.83
CA ARG A 313 -4.15 -12.13 -24.09
C ARG A 313 -4.43 -13.63 -24.11
N ASN A 314 -3.73 -14.39 -23.30
CA ASN A 314 -3.80 -15.87 -23.30
C ASN A 314 -4.57 -16.42 -22.09
N GLY A 315 -5.11 -15.59 -21.20
CA GLY A 315 -5.85 -16.06 -20.02
C GLY A 315 -4.97 -16.63 -18.89
N ASN A 316 -3.66 -16.41 -18.97
CA ASN A 316 -2.66 -17.06 -18.10
C ASN A 316 -2.37 -16.30 -16.81
N ILE A 317 -2.91 -15.10 -16.64
CA ILE A 317 -2.68 -14.27 -15.46
C ILE A 317 -4.01 -13.92 -14.82
N LEU A 318 -4.15 -14.22 -13.54
CA LEU A 318 -5.29 -13.83 -12.73
C LEU A 318 -4.96 -12.56 -11.94
N CYS A 319 -5.86 -11.59 -11.91
CA CYS A 319 -5.70 -10.40 -11.08
C CYS A 319 -6.97 -10.05 -10.31
N ILE A 320 -6.76 -9.42 -9.17
CA ILE A 320 -7.82 -8.84 -8.35
C ILE A 320 -7.75 -7.34 -8.48
N PRO A 321 -8.86 -6.63 -8.75
CA PRO A 321 -8.91 -5.17 -8.65
C PRO A 321 -8.54 -4.74 -7.23
N ASN A 322 -7.80 -3.64 -7.09
CA ASN A 322 -7.45 -3.12 -5.77
C ASN A 322 -8.43 -2.04 -5.30
N ALA A 323 -8.29 -1.64 -4.04
CA ALA A 323 -9.06 -0.55 -3.43
C ALA A 323 -8.72 0.83 -4.02
N GLY A 324 -7.82 0.90 -4.98
CA GLY A 324 -7.38 2.12 -5.65
C GLY A 324 -6.23 2.83 -4.94
N THR A 325 -5.79 3.91 -5.58
CA THR A 325 -4.69 4.75 -5.13
C THR A 325 -5.14 6.21 -5.16
N THR A 326 -4.91 6.93 -4.08
CA THR A 326 -5.12 8.38 -4.03
C THR A 326 -3.80 9.10 -4.27
N THR A 327 -3.83 10.09 -5.15
CA THR A 327 -2.66 10.89 -5.51
C THR A 327 -2.71 12.22 -4.77
N HIS A 328 -1.60 12.57 -4.12
CA HIS A 328 -1.39 13.86 -3.47
C HIS A 328 -0.24 14.57 -4.15
N VAL A 329 -0.38 15.87 -4.37
CA VAL A 329 0.66 16.70 -4.98
C VAL A 329 0.92 17.90 -4.11
N TYR A 330 2.15 18.06 -3.68
CA TYR A 330 2.65 19.29 -3.09
C TYR A 330 3.23 20.18 -4.19
N ILE A 331 2.88 21.45 -4.18
CA ILE A 331 3.35 22.46 -5.13
C ILE A 331 3.81 23.67 -4.32
N ARG A 332 5.05 24.13 -4.54
CA ARG A 332 5.55 25.37 -3.92
C ARG A 332 4.79 26.58 -4.39
N ASP A 333 4.72 27.60 -3.52
CA ASP A 333 4.10 28.88 -3.87
C ASP A 333 4.75 29.52 -5.09
N GLY A 334 3.92 30.09 -5.96
CA GLY A 334 4.36 30.72 -7.21
C GLY A 334 4.78 29.78 -8.32
N ILE A 335 4.61 28.47 -8.14
CA ILE A 335 4.90 27.46 -9.15
C ILE A 335 3.61 26.97 -9.80
N GLU A 336 3.59 26.94 -11.12
CA GLU A 336 2.58 26.23 -11.92
C GLU A 336 3.11 24.88 -12.36
N LEU A 337 2.28 23.84 -12.25
CA LEU A 337 2.62 22.53 -12.79
C LEU A 337 2.77 22.59 -14.31
N ARG A 338 3.76 21.90 -14.81
CA ARG A 338 3.91 21.71 -16.25
C ARG A 338 2.70 20.93 -16.76
N ASN A 339 1.89 21.54 -17.59
CA ASN A 339 0.78 20.85 -18.23
C ASN A 339 1.31 19.63 -18.99
N GLU A 340 0.57 18.50 -18.93
CA GLU A 340 0.83 17.40 -19.86
C GLU A 340 0.88 17.98 -21.26
N LYS A 341 2.03 17.86 -21.91
CA LYS A 341 2.13 18.19 -23.32
C LYS A 341 1.10 17.31 -24.03
N THR A 342 0.07 17.94 -24.54
CA THR A 342 -0.73 17.42 -25.65
C THR A 342 0.26 17.00 -26.75
N ASN A 343 0.58 15.73 -26.80
CA ASN A 343 1.22 15.07 -27.93
C ASN A 343 0.27 13.98 -28.43
#